data_53773ba3994454b54252c11f6aefd8e7
#
_entry.id   53773ba3994454b54252c11f6aefd8e7
#
_cell.length_a   1.000
_cell.length_b   1.000
_cell.length_c   1.000
_cell.angle_alpha   90.00
_cell.angle_beta   90.00
_cell.angle_gamma   90.00
#
_symmetry.space_group_name_H-M   'P 1'
#
loop_
_entity.id
_entity.type
_entity.pdbx_description
1 polymer ?
#
loop_
_entity_poly.entity_id
_entity_poly.type
_entity_poly.pdbx_seq_one_letter_code
_entity_poly.pdbx_strand_id
1 'polypeptide(L)'
;MQVLYGRHHVRVFRFGLRLVRDEQVAEDLISEVFLDVWRQAGKFEGRSAVSTWLLAITRFKALSALRRRKDVELDDEAANAIEDASDDPEVAVQKKDTSDALRKCLTALSREHREIVDLVYYHEKSVEEVAEIVGIPENTVKTRLFHARQKIKKCLSLMLDREGAAPAGAKS
;
A
#
# COMPACT_ATOMS: atom_id res chain seq x y z
N MET A 1 10.32 10.64 -21.26
CA MET A 1 9.07 10.30 -20.53
C MET A 1 8.57 8.88 -20.81
N GLN A 2 8.46 8.45 -22.05
CA GLN A 2 7.94 7.12 -22.40
C GLN A 2 8.65 5.96 -21.67
N VAL A 3 9.98 5.98 -21.61
CA VAL A 3 10.78 4.97 -20.90
C VAL A 3 10.52 5.01 -19.38
N LEU A 4 10.43 6.20 -18.80
CA LEU A 4 10.16 6.37 -17.38
C LEU A 4 8.75 5.86 -17.01
N TYR A 5 7.77 6.22 -17.79
CA TYR A 5 6.39 5.74 -17.64
C TYR A 5 6.36 4.21 -17.75
N GLY A 6 6.91 3.64 -18.83
CA GLY A 6 6.91 2.20 -19.03
C GLY A 6 7.54 1.40 -17.87
N ARG A 7 8.57 1.96 -17.22
CA ARG A 7 9.27 1.28 -16.11
C ARG A 7 8.55 1.40 -14.76
N HIS A 8 7.82 2.48 -14.53
CA HIS A 8 7.35 2.84 -13.18
C HIS A 8 5.84 2.93 -13.02
N HIS A 9 5.05 3.02 -14.11
CA HIS A 9 3.62 3.28 -14.03
C HIS A 9 2.86 2.22 -13.20
N VAL A 10 3.16 0.94 -13.37
CA VAL A 10 2.52 -0.13 -12.59
C VAL A 10 2.77 0.01 -11.10
N ARG A 11 4.02 0.29 -10.70
CA ARG A 11 4.38 0.47 -9.28
C ARG A 11 3.71 1.71 -8.69
N VAL A 12 3.70 2.81 -9.43
CA VAL A 12 3.05 4.07 -9.04
C VAL A 12 1.54 3.87 -8.91
N PHE A 13 0.91 3.21 -9.89
CA PHE A 13 -0.51 2.88 -9.87
C PHE A 13 -0.88 2.04 -8.65
N ARG A 14 -0.20 0.92 -8.43
CA ARG A 14 -0.49 0.03 -7.30
C ARG A 14 -0.32 0.72 -5.95
N PHE A 15 0.70 1.56 -5.81
CA PHE A 15 0.89 2.34 -4.59
C PHE A 15 -0.23 3.37 -4.40
N GLY A 16 -0.57 4.12 -5.46
CA GLY A 16 -1.69 5.06 -5.46
C GLY A 16 -3.01 4.38 -5.10
N LEU A 17 -3.33 3.27 -5.76
CA LEU A 17 -4.55 2.50 -5.53
C LEU A 17 -4.68 2.03 -4.07
N ARG A 18 -3.59 1.55 -3.47
CA ARG A 18 -3.58 1.14 -2.06
C ARG A 18 -3.83 2.30 -1.10
N LEU A 19 -3.44 3.51 -1.47
CA LEU A 19 -3.68 4.70 -0.66
C LEU A 19 -5.10 5.23 -0.80
N VAL A 20 -5.60 5.36 -2.05
CA VAL A 20 -6.91 5.98 -2.32
C VAL A 20 -8.07 4.98 -2.32
N ARG A 21 -7.80 3.69 -2.55
CA ARG A 21 -8.78 2.58 -2.60
C ARG A 21 -9.92 2.79 -3.60
N ASP A 22 -9.65 3.48 -4.68
CA ASP A 22 -10.57 3.80 -5.74
C ASP A 22 -9.78 3.79 -7.05
N GLU A 23 -10.16 2.90 -7.97
CA GLU A 23 -9.43 2.66 -9.21
C GLU A 23 -9.45 3.88 -10.11
N GLN A 24 -10.61 4.54 -10.24
CA GLN A 24 -10.75 5.74 -11.06
C GLN A 24 -9.87 6.88 -10.53
N VAL A 25 -9.89 7.09 -9.22
CA VAL A 25 -9.02 8.08 -8.57
C VAL A 25 -7.55 7.72 -8.72
N ALA A 26 -7.20 6.44 -8.70
CA ALA A 26 -5.83 5.99 -8.90
C ALA A 26 -5.35 6.21 -10.35
N GLU A 27 -6.21 6.04 -11.36
CA GLU A 27 -5.90 6.33 -12.77
C GLU A 27 -5.66 7.82 -12.99
N ASP A 28 -6.52 8.66 -12.44
CA ASP A 28 -6.34 10.11 -12.49
C ASP A 28 -5.05 10.53 -11.79
N LEU A 29 -4.78 9.95 -10.63
CA LEU A 29 -3.59 10.19 -9.84
C LEU A 29 -2.30 9.88 -10.61
N ILE A 30 -2.25 8.75 -11.34
CA ILE A 30 -1.08 8.38 -12.15
C ILE A 30 -0.81 9.43 -13.23
N SER A 31 -1.85 9.87 -13.91
CA SER A 31 -1.75 10.88 -14.96
C SER A 31 -1.20 12.20 -14.40
N GLU A 32 -1.70 12.61 -13.24
CA GLU A 32 -1.21 13.81 -12.56
C GLU A 32 0.23 13.67 -12.06
N VAL A 33 0.62 12.49 -11.54
CA VAL A 33 1.99 12.22 -11.07
C VAL A 33 2.97 12.36 -12.21
N PHE A 34 2.72 11.68 -13.34
CA PHE A 34 3.65 11.73 -14.47
C PHE A 34 3.68 13.09 -15.19
N LEU A 35 2.58 13.83 -15.18
CA LEU A 35 2.54 15.20 -15.67
C LEU A 35 3.43 16.13 -14.80
N ASP A 36 3.33 16.01 -13.48
CA ASP A 36 4.17 16.79 -12.57
C ASP A 36 5.65 16.39 -12.66
N VAL A 37 5.92 15.11 -12.79
CA VAL A 37 7.29 14.60 -13.05
C VAL A 37 7.87 15.20 -14.32
N TRP A 38 7.08 15.29 -15.38
CA TRP A 38 7.55 15.94 -16.60
C TRP A 38 7.87 17.42 -16.37
N ARG A 39 6.96 18.15 -15.73
CA ARG A 39 7.16 19.58 -15.44
C ARG A 39 8.36 19.84 -14.54
N GLN A 40 8.66 18.90 -13.65
CA GLN A 40 9.71 19.03 -12.63
C GLN A 40 10.99 18.26 -12.97
N ALA A 41 11.07 17.57 -14.10
CA ALA A 41 12.22 16.74 -14.48
C ALA A 41 13.55 17.49 -14.41
N GLY A 42 13.59 18.77 -14.81
CA GLY A 42 14.77 19.63 -14.72
C GLY A 42 15.18 20.03 -13.30
N LYS A 43 14.33 19.79 -12.30
CA LYS A 43 14.61 20.08 -10.87
C LYS A 43 15.03 18.81 -10.11
N PHE A 44 15.02 17.66 -10.75
CA PHE A 44 15.46 16.43 -10.13
C PHE A 44 16.99 16.41 -9.98
N GLU A 45 17.45 16.53 -8.75
CA GLU A 45 18.88 16.65 -8.43
C GLU A 45 19.59 15.30 -8.25
N GLY A 46 18.87 14.17 -8.40
CA GLY A 46 19.46 12.84 -8.25
C GLY A 46 19.86 12.46 -6.82
N ARG A 47 19.32 13.16 -5.80
CA ARG A 47 19.65 12.87 -4.38
C ARG A 47 19.07 11.54 -3.91
N SER A 48 17.96 11.10 -4.50
CA SER A 48 17.33 9.81 -4.25
C SER A 48 17.10 9.03 -5.54
N ALA A 49 16.75 7.76 -5.42
CA ALA A 49 16.37 6.97 -6.59
C ALA A 49 15.10 7.56 -7.24
N VAL A 50 15.01 7.52 -8.56
CA VAL A 50 13.84 8.00 -9.31
C VAL A 50 12.54 7.36 -8.79
N SER A 51 12.57 6.06 -8.46
CA SER A 51 11.40 5.36 -7.90
C SER A 51 10.98 5.92 -6.53
N THR A 52 11.92 6.32 -5.68
CA THR A 52 11.64 6.95 -4.38
C THR A 52 10.97 8.30 -4.57
N TRP A 53 11.52 9.13 -5.46
CA TRP A 53 10.94 10.42 -5.82
C TRP A 53 9.52 10.29 -6.38
N LEU A 54 9.29 9.33 -7.30
CA LEU A 54 7.96 9.07 -7.85
C LEU A 54 6.95 8.66 -6.78
N LEU A 55 7.34 7.76 -5.86
CA LEU A 55 6.46 7.32 -4.77
C LEU A 55 6.16 8.46 -3.78
N ALA A 56 7.12 9.34 -3.51
CA ALA A 56 6.88 10.52 -2.67
C ALA A 56 5.85 11.47 -3.30
N ILE A 57 5.96 11.75 -4.61
CA ILE A 57 4.97 12.56 -5.34
C ILE A 57 3.60 11.88 -5.32
N THR A 58 3.56 10.56 -5.58
CA THR A 58 2.32 9.77 -5.58
C THR A 58 1.62 9.86 -4.24
N ARG A 59 2.38 9.67 -3.15
CA ARG A 59 1.86 9.77 -1.79
C ARG A 59 1.28 11.15 -1.50
N PHE A 60 2.01 12.19 -1.82
CA PHE A 60 1.56 13.58 -1.60
C PHE A 60 0.22 13.85 -2.31
N LYS A 61 0.12 13.46 -3.59
CA LYS A 61 -1.11 13.64 -4.37
C LYS A 61 -2.26 12.77 -3.87
N ALA A 62 -2.00 11.51 -3.51
CA ALA A 62 -3.01 10.62 -2.94
C ALA A 62 -3.60 11.18 -1.64
N LEU A 63 -2.75 11.66 -0.74
CA LEU A 63 -3.21 12.29 0.51
C LEU A 63 -4.01 13.57 0.25
N SER A 64 -3.63 14.36 -0.75
CA SER A 64 -4.37 15.56 -1.14
C SER A 64 -5.74 15.23 -1.73
N ALA A 65 -5.82 14.16 -2.55
CA ALA A 65 -7.09 13.68 -3.09
C ALA A 65 -8.03 13.19 -1.98
N LEU A 66 -7.49 12.43 -1.01
CA LEU A 66 -8.27 11.96 0.13
C LEU A 66 -8.77 13.09 1.04
N ARG A 67 -7.98 14.15 1.24
CA ARG A 67 -8.44 15.32 2.01
C ARG A 67 -9.59 16.01 1.29
N ARG A 68 -9.44 16.29 -0.01
CA ARG A 68 -10.50 16.91 -0.82
C ARG A 68 -11.80 16.12 -0.77
N ARG A 69 -11.71 14.79 -0.86
CA ARG A 69 -12.88 13.90 -0.78
C ARG A 69 -13.55 13.99 0.59
N LYS A 70 -12.79 13.99 1.68
CA LYS A 70 -13.30 14.12 3.03
C LYS A 70 -13.98 15.48 3.26
N ASP A 71 -13.43 16.56 2.70
CA ASP A 71 -14.03 17.89 2.81
C ASP A 71 -15.37 17.97 2.06
N VAL A 72 -15.50 17.27 0.92
CA VAL A 72 -16.76 17.17 0.16
C VAL A 72 -17.77 16.25 0.88
N GLU A 73 -17.31 15.11 1.47
CA GLU A 73 -18.17 14.18 2.20
C GLU A 73 -18.69 14.74 3.54
N LEU A 74 -18.08 15.78 4.09
CA LEU A 74 -18.61 16.51 5.26
C LEU A 74 -19.80 17.41 4.91
N ASP A 75 -19.98 17.73 3.63
CA ASP A 75 -21.17 18.44 3.10
C ASP A 75 -22.33 17.47 2.72
N ASP A 76 -22.04 16.17 2.54
CA ASP A 76 -23.03 15.13 2.23
C ASP A 76 -22.90 13.97 3.24
N GLU A 77 -23.89 13.84 4.13
CA GLU A 77 -24.02 12.67 5.03
C GLU A 77 -24.30 11.40 4.23
N ALA A 78 -23.25 10.67 3.82
CA ALA A 78 -23.36 9.25 3.49
C ALA A 78 -21.99 8.57 3.54
N ALA A 79 -21.64 8.03 4.72
CA ALA A 79 -20.50 7.14 4.86
C ALA A 79 -20.83 5.75 4.32
N ASN A 80 -20.26 5.36 3.19
CA ASN A 80 -20.20 3.96 2.78
C ASN A 80 -18.77 3.47 2.90
N ALA A 81 -18.58 2.48 3.77
CA ALA A 81 -17.35 1.71 3.90
C ALA A 81 -17.10 0.96 2.59
N ILE A 82 -16.00 1.29 1.92
CA ILE A 82 -15.57 0.60 0.69
C ILE A 82 -14.75 -0.62 1.13
N GLU A 83 -15.26 -1.79 0.81
CA GLU A 83 -14.58 -3.07 0.96
C GLU A 83 -13.32 -3.14 0.07
N ASP A 84 -12.31 -3.82 0.61
CA ASP A 84 -10.98 -4.01 0.01
C ASP A 84 -11.10 -4.88 -1.26
N ALA A 85 -11.18 -4.26 -2.44
CA ALA A 85 -11.07 -4.95 -3.71
C ALA A 85 -9.63 -4.90 -4.19
N SER A 86 -8.87 -5.96 -3.97
CA SER A 86 -7.61 -6.19 -4.67
C SER A 86 -7.41 -7.68 -4.83
N ASP A 87 -7.90 -8.21 -5.92
CA ASP A 87 -7.48 -9.51 -6.42
C ASP A 87 -6.43 -9.32 -7.50
N ASP A 88 -5.24 -9.86 -7.23
CA ASP A 88 -4.25 -10.18 -8.24
C ASP A 88 -4.43 -11.68 -8.54
N PRO A 89 -4.86 -12.11 -9.75
CA PRO A 89 -5.31 -13.47 -9.99
C PRO A 89 -4.25 -14.39 -10.55
N GLU A 90 -3.02 -14.39 -10.02
CA GLU A 90 -2.05 -15.42 -10.45
C GLU A 90 -1.06 -15.83 -9.35
N VAL A 91 -1.46 -16.77 -8.49
CA VAL A 91 -0.59 -17.87 -8.04
C VAL A 91 -1.47 -19.03 -7.51
N ALA A 92 -1.41 -20.15 -8.20
CA ALA A 92 -2.29 -21.30 -8.04
C ALA A 92 -2.16 -22.09 -6.73
N VAL A 93 -3.29 -22.44 -6.22
CA VAL A 93 -3.91 -23.67 -5.67
C VAL A 93 -3.33 -24.40 -4.44
N GLN A 94 -2.09 -24.27 -4.00
CA GLN A 94 -1.62 -24.94 -2.75
C GLN A 94 -1.12 -23.98 -1.63
N LYS A 95 -1.11 -22.68 -1.91
CA LYS A 95 -0.79 -21.62 -0.93
C LYS A 95 -2.01 -20.78 -0.54
N LYS A 96 -3.21 -21.20 -0.90
CA LYS A 96 -4.41 -20.36 -0.80
C LYS A 96 -4.71 -19.95 0.64
N ASP A 97 -4.68 -20.90 1.56
CA ASP A 97 -5.06 -20.63 2.96
C ASP A 97 -4.08 -19.73 3.68
N THR A 98 -2.77 -19.96 3.54
CA THR A 98 -1.73 -19.12 4.15
C THR A 98 -1.66 -17.73 3.49
N SER A 99 -1.89 -17.66 2.18
CA SER A 99 -1.92 -16.39 1.44
C SER A 99 -3.12 -15.55 1.84
N ASP A 100 -4.29 -16.16 1.98
CA ASP A 100 -5.51 -15.49 2.40
C ASP A 100 -5.43 -15.07 3.87
N ALA A 101 -4.85 -15.90 4.73
CA ALA A 101 -4.57 -15.53 6.13
C ALA A 101 -3.62 -14.32 6.21
N LEU A 102 -2.53 -14.31 5.43
CA LEU A 102 -1.62 -13.18 5.36
C LEU A 102 -2.31 -11.91 4.87
N ARG A 103 -3.13 -12.01 3.80
CA ARG A 103 -3.90 -10.90 3.26
C ARG A 103 -4.84 -10.29 4.30
N LYS A 104 -5.58 -11.13 5.03
CA LYS A 104 -6.45 -10.70 6.15
C LYS A 104 -5.65 -10.01 7.26
N CYS A 105 -4.48 -10.54 7.60
CA CYS A 105 -3.61 -9.92 8.61
C CYS A 105 -3.05 -8.57 8.15
N LEU A 106 -2.73 -8.42 6.87
CA LEU A 106 -2.28 -7.15 6.30
C LEU A 106 -3.42 -6.10 6.28
N THR A 107 -4.65 -6.51 5.97
CA THR A 107 -5.80 -5.60 6.01
C THR A 107 -6.17 -5.16 7.42
N ALA A 108 -5.90 -5.99 8.43
CA ALA A 108 -6.11 -5.64 9.84
C ALA A 108 -5.07 -4.65 10.41
N LEU A 109 -4.00 -4.34 9.68
CA LEU A 109 -3.04 -3.32 10.08
C LEU A 109 -3.66 -1.92 9.96
N SER A 110 -3.22 -1.00 10.84
CA SER A 110 -3.51 0.42 10.63
C SER A 110 -2.91 0.90 9.30
N ARG A 111 -3.52 1.93 8.71
CA ARG A 111 -3.06 2.54 7.46
C ARG A 111 -1.56 2.83 7.46
N GLU A 112 -1.05 3.42 8.53
CA GLU A 112 0.37 3.77 8.66
C GLU A 112 1.30 2.56 8.69
N HIS A 113 0.92 1.48 9.38
CA HIS A 113 1.70 0.25 9.41
C HIS A 113 1.67 -0.46 8.05
N ARG A 114 0.51 -0.49 7.39
CA ARG A 114 0.32 -1.11 6.08
C ARG A 114 1.15 -0.39 5.02
N GLU A 115 1.14 0.94 5.01
CA GLU A 115 1.93 1.76 4.09
C GLU A 115 3.43 1.47 4.20
N ILE A 116 3.96 1.39 5.42
CA ILE A 116 5.38 1.09 5.64
C ILE A 116 5.74 -0.34 5.22
N VAL A 117 4.89 -1.31 5.54
CA VAL A 117 5.07 -2.71 5.10
C VAL A 117 5.06 -2.80 3.58
N ASP A 118 4.15 -2.11 2.91
CA ASP A 118 4.07 -2.07 1.46
C ASP A 118 5.33 -1.46 0.81
N LEU A 119 5.80 -0.34 1.33
CA LEU A 119 7.00 0.31 0.82
C LEU A 119 8.24 -0.57 0.98
N VAL A 120 8.40 -1.23 2.13
CA VAL A 120 9.58 -2.07 2.40
C VAL A 120 9.54 -3.38 1.61
N TYR A 121 8.40 -4.10 1.61
CA TYR A 121 8.36 -5.46 1.07
C TYR A 121 7.92 -5.54 -0.39
N TYR A 122 7.00 -4.68 -0.83
CA TYR A 122 6.53 -4.69 -2.21
C TYR A 122 7.35 -3.75 -3.10
N HIS A 123 7.67 -2.55 -2.59
CA HIS A 123 8.44 -1.56 -3.33
C HIS A 123 9.94 -1.66 -3.09
N GLU A 124 10.38 -2.58 -2.21
CA GLU A 124 11.79 -2.86 -1.90
C GLU A 124 12.57 -1.61 -1.48
N LYS A 125 11.92 -0.74 -0.66
CA LYS A 125 12.52 0.50 -0.19
C LYS A 125 13.29 0.30 1.10
N SER A 126 14.47 0.94 1.19
CA SER A 126 15.23 1.01 2.44
C SER A 126 14.50 1.86 3.49
N VAL A 127 14.92 1.74 4.74
CA VAL A 127 14.32 2.53 5.84
C VAL A 127 14.49 4.03 5.58
N GLU A 128 15.64 4.44 5.07
CA GLU A 128 15.94 5.84 4.70
C GLU A 128 15.00 6.32 3.59
N GLU A 129 14.83 5.53 2.52
CA GLU A 129 13.93 5.85 1.42
C GLU A 129 12.47 5.93 1.89
N VAL A 130 12.04 5.01 2.77
CA VAL A 130 10.69 5.04 3.37
C VAL A 130 10.52 6.30 4.21
N ALA A 131 11.52 6.68 5.00
CA ALA A 131 11.50 7.91 5.79
C ALA A 131 11.32 9.15 4.89
N GLU A 132 12.03 9.20 3.76
CA GLU A 132 11.89 10.26 2.74
C GLU A 132 10.50 10.27 2.12
N ILE A 133 9.97 9.11 1.67
CA ILE A 133 8.65 9.00 1.04
C ILE A 133 7.53 9.41 1.99
N VAL A 134 7.60 8.95 3.24
CA VAL A 134 6.54 9.15 4.24
C VAL A 134 6.68 10.47 4.98
N GLY A 135 7.88 11.07 4.99
CA GLY A 135 8.17 12.32 5.68
C GLY A 135 8.22 12.17 7.21
N ILE A 136 8.78 11.05 7.70
CA ILE A 136 8.94 10.76 9.13
C ILE A 136 10.38 10.32 9.42
N PRO A 137 10.88 10.46 10.68
CA PRO A 137 12.21 9.99 11.04
C PRO A 137 12.40 8.49 10.84
N GLU A 138 13.60 8.06 10.45
CA GLU A 138 13.95 6.63 10.27
C GLU A 138 13.64 5.77 11.51
N ASN A 139 13.89 6.29 12.71
CA ASN A 139 13.59 5.57 13.95
C ASN A 139 12.09 5.29 14.08
N THR A 140 11.24 6.21 13.61
CA THR A 140 9.79 6.02 13.57
C THR A 140 9.42 4.93 12.54
N VAL A 141 10.07 4.89 11.39
CA VAL A 141 9.90 3.83 10.39
C VAL A 141 10.26 2.48 10.99
N LYS A 142 11.43 2.36 11.63
CA LYS A 142 11.91 1.13 12.29
C LYS A 142 10.92 0.64 13.35
N THR A 143 10.44 1.54 14.20
CA THR A 143 9.47 1.22 15.26
C THR A 143 8.13 0.76 14.70
N ARG A 144 7.59 1.48 13.71
CA ARG A 144 6.34 1.09 13.04
C ARG A 144 6.46 -0.24 12.32
N LEU A 145 7.59 -0.49 11.64
CA LEU A 145 7.86 -1.76 10.97
C LEU A 145 7.95 -2.93 11.96
N PHE A 146 8.62 -2.70 13.10
CA PHE A 146 8.68 -3.69 14.19
C PHE A 146 7.28 -4.03 14.71
N HIS A 147 6.46 -3.05 15.04
CA HIS A 147 5.10 -3.27 15.51
C HIS A 147 4.20 -3.92 14.44
N ALA A 148 4.34 -3.54 13.18
CA ALA A 148 3.61 -4.17 12.08
C ALA A 148 3.93 -5.67 11.98
N ARG A 149 5.23 -6.04 12.02
CA ARG A 149 5.67 -7.44 12.01
C ARG A 149 5.11 -8.24 13.20
N GLN A 150 5.12 -7.66 14.40
CA GLN A 150 4.56 -8.30 15.60
C GLN A 150 3.06 -8.55 15.45
N LYS A 151 2.30 -7.57 14.93
CA LYS A 151 0.86 -7.71 14.67
C LYS A 151 0.57 -8.79 13.63
N ILE A 152 1.33 -8.80 12.52
CA ILE A 152 1.19 -9.83 11.47
C ILE A 152 1.48 -11.22 12.05
N LYS A 153 2.59 -11.38 12.79
CA LYS A 153 2.97 -12.65 13.43
C LYS A 153 1.86 -13.15 14.34
N LYS A 154 1.36 -12.31 15.23
CA LYS A 154 0.27 -12.66 16.16
C LYS A 154 -1.02 -13.03 15.42
N CYS A 155 -1.38 -12.28 14.39
CA CYS A 155 -2.56 -12.53 13.58
C CYS A 155 -2.45 -13.88 12.85
N LEU A 156 -1.32 -14.16 12.20
CA LEU A 156 -1.08 -15.43 11.50
C LEU A 156 -1.11 -16.63 12.47
N SER A 157 -0.48 -16.53 13.62
CA SER A 157 -0.51 -17.59 14.64
C SER A 157 -1.96 -17.93 15.03
N LEU A 158 -2.79 -16.92 15.32
CA LEU A 158 -4.19 -17.14 15.68
C LEU A 158 -5.05 -17.73 14.55
N MET A 159 -4.72 -17.45 13.29
CA MET A 159 -5.44 -18.01 12.15
C MET A 159 -5.04 -19.46 11.89
N LEU A 160 -3.74 -19.77 11.95
CA LEU A 160 -3.23 -21.12 11.74
C LEU A 160 -3.66 -22.08 12.86
N ASP A 161 -3.70 -21.61 14.12
CA ASP A 161 -4.18 -22.40 15.25
C ASP A 161 -5.67 -22.75 15.12
N ARG A 162 -6.48 -21.87 14.51
CA ARG A 162 -7.90 -22.11 14.25
C ARG A 162 -8.13 -23.13 13.14
N GLU A 163 -7.28 -23.17 12.12
CA GLU A 163 -7.36 -24.15 11.02
C GLU A 163 -6.89 -25.53 11.46
N GLY A 164 -5.90 -25.60 12.38
CA GLY A 164 -5.45 -26.87 12.97
C GLY A 164 -6.42 -27.49 13.99
N ALA A 165 -7.41 -26.74 14.44
CA ALA A 165 -8.42 -27.19 15.41
C ALA A 165 -9.76 -27.63 14.77
N ALA A 166 -9.84 -27.77 13.44
CA ALA A 166 -11.01 -28.34 12.79
C ALA A 166 -11.12 -29.83 13.13
N PRO A 167 -12.24 -30.33 13.72
CA PRO A 167 -12.32 -31.71 14.18
C PRO A 167 -12.33 -32.68 13.01
N ALA A 168 -11.36 -33.57 12.96
CA ALA A 168 -11.45 -34.82 12.25
C ALA A 168 -12.53 -35.68 12.92
N GLY A 169 -13.76 -35.64 12.42
CA GLY A 169 -14.79 -36.48 12.99
C GLY A 169 -16.19 -36.22 12.50
N ALA A 170 -16.54 -36.76 11.33
CA ALA A 170 -17.86 -37.28 11.04
C ALA A 170 -17.76 -38.22 9.83
N LYS A 171 -17.29 -39.43 10.07
CA LYS A 171 -17.68 -40.59 9.26
C LYS A 171 -18.52 -41.46 10.18
N SER A 172 -19.79 -41.52 9.96
CA SER A 172 -20.67 -42.64 10.21
C SER A 172 -21.75 -42.65 9.16
#